data_154f35d618e614b979ef79e11b92b457
#
_entry.id   154f35d618e614b979ef79e11b92b457
#
_cell.length_a   1.000
_cell.length_b   1.000
_cell.length_c   1.000
_cell.angle_alpha   90.00
_cell.angle_beta   90.00
_cell.angle_gamma   90.00
#
_symmetry.space_group_name_H-M   'P 1'
#
loop_
_entity.id
_entity.type
_entity.pdbx_description
1 polymer ?
#
loop_
_entity_poly.entity_id
_entity_poly.type
_entity_poly.pdbx_seq_one_letter_code
_entity_poly.pdbx_strand_id
1 'polypeptide(L)'
;MKKIILIFFLVSISFLGIAQSNGSKTIEQYCSLNVMPRLLSNKVNIDIDYGNPRKLFSFKDNRVKDDNGKAKKFNTAVEALNYMSAQGWKLVNAMAITEGGNAVYRYIMRREIAVTDEEKKKIEEDADKDQ
;
A
#
# COMPACT_ATOMS: atom_id res chain seq x y z
N MET A 1 -52.27 26.99 -7.90
CA MET A 1 -51.02 27.22 -7.19
C MET A 1 -50.69 26.04 -6.24
N LYS A 2 -51.56 25.59 -5.38
CA LYS A 2 -51.29 24.46 -4.44
C LYS A 2 -50.88 23.15 -5.15
N LYS A 3 -51.46 22.82 -6.31
CA LYS A 3 -51.15 21.59 -7.07
C LYS A 3 -49.74 21.64 -7.72
N ILE A 4 -49.29 22.81 -8.10
CA ILE A 4 -47.95 23.02 -8.71
C ILE A 4 -46.86 22.85 -7.63
N ILE A 5 -47.09 23.36 -6.43
CA ILE A 5 -46.18 23.23 -5.29
C ILE A 5 -46.04 21.74 -4.88
N LEU A 6 -47.14 20.97 -4.92
CA LEU A 6 -47.13 19.55 -4.59
C LEU A 6 -46.30 18.74 -5.61
N ILE A 7 -46.38 19.06 -6.91
CA ILE A 7 -45.60 18.42 -7.96
C ILE A 7 -44.11 18.73 -7.82
N PHE A 8 -43.77 19.98 -7.45
CA PHE A 8 -42.39 20.40 -7.23
C PHE A 8 -41.75 19.68 -6.02
N PHE A 9 -42.56 19.44 -4.98
CA PHE A 9 -42.14 18.69 -3.79
C PHE A 9 -41.92 17.20 -4.09
N LEU A 10 -42.76 16.58 -4.96
CA LEU A 10 -42.58 15.17 -5.37
C LEU A 10 -41.31 14.97 -6.23
N VAL A 11 -40.95 15.92 -7.08
CA VAL A 11 -39.77 15.84 -7.94
C VAL A 11 -38.49 15.98 -7.12
N SER A 12 -38.49 16.79 -6.06
CA SER A 12 -37.29 16.97 -5.21
C SER A 12 -36.94 15.73 -4.36
N ILE A 13 -37.90 14.87 -4.07
CA ILE A 13 -37.65 13.61 -3.32
C ILE A 13 -36.94 12.57 -4.20
N SER A 14 -37.11 12.62 -5.51
CA SER A 14 -36.50 11.67 -6.45
C SER A 14 -34.98 11.82 -6.58
N PHE A 15 -34.40 12.95 -6.18
CA PHE A 15 -32.96 13.18 -6.23
C PHE A 15 -32.19 12.67 -5.01
N LEU A 16 -32.87 12.28 -3.93
CA LEU A 16 -32.23 11.78 -2.72
C LEU A 16 -31.82 10.30 -2.81
N GLY A 17 -32.20 9.60 -3.89
CA GLY A 17 -31.98 8.16 -4.05
C GLY A 17 -30.66 7.75 -4.71
N ILE A 18 -29.83 8.67 -5.18
CA ILE A 18 -28.62 8.34 -5.98
C ILE A 18 -27.32 8.37 -5.15
N ALA A 19 -27.42 8.65 -3.85
CA ALA A 19 -26.29 8.57 -2.94
C ALA A 19 -26.09 7.15 -2.35
N GLN A 20 -26.39 6.11 -3.11
CA GLN A 20 -25.83 4.79 -2.83
C GLN A 20 -24.38 4.83 -3.33
N SER A 21 -23.50 5.31 -2.45
CA SER A 21 -22.08 4.99 -2.51
C SER A 21 -21.99 3.48 -2.74
N ASN A 22 -21.61 3.06 -3.93
CA ASN A 22 -21.03 1.76 -4.13
C ASN A 22 -19.82 1.74 -3.20
N GLY A 23 -20.00 1.25 -1.98
CA GLY A 23 -18.94 1.12 -1.00
C GLY A 23 -17.90 0.19 -1.59
N SER A 24 -16.92 0.76 -2.29
CA SER A 24 -15.75 -0.02 -2.65
C SER A 24 -15.20 -0.53 -1.32
N LYS A 25 -15.23 -1.84 -1.16
CA LYS A 25 -14.63 -2.47 0.01
C LYS A 25 -13.15 -2.16 -0.05
N THR A 26 -12.61 -1.64 1.04
CA THR A 26 -11.18 -1.42 1.18
C THR A 26 -10.57 -2.52 2.01
N ILE A 27 -9.37 -2.94 1.65
CA ILE A 27 -8.52 -3.79 2.47
C ILE A 27 -7.24 -3.04 2.82
N GLU A 28 -6.68 -3.37 3.97
CA GLU A 28 -5.36 -2.88 4.33
C GLU A 28 -4.28 -3.76 3.72
N GLN A 29 -3.35 -3.15 3.02
CA GLN A 29 -2.14 -3.80 2.52
C GLN A 29 -0.95 -3.33 3.36
N TYR A 30 -0.08 -4.26 3.72
CA TYR A 30 1.13 -3.99 4.49
C TYR A 30 2.38 -4.28 3.66
N CYS A 31 3.45 -3.56 3.96
CA CYS A 31 4.80 -3.87 3.48
C CYS A 31 5.84 -3.54 4.54
N SER A 32 7.02 -4.15 4.45
CA SER A 32 8.17 -3.72 5.21
C SER A 32 9.22 -3.07 4.32
N LEU A 33 9.69 -1.89 4.72
CA LEU A 33 10.78 -1.18 4.12
C LEU A 33 12.04 -1.40 4.97
N ASN A 34 12.99 -2.16 4.45
CA ASN A 34 14.25 -2.48 5.13
C ASN A 34 15.34 -1.56 4.61
N VAL A 35 15.91 -0.77 5.50
CA VAL A 35 16.94 0.22 5.20
C VAL A 35 18.25 -0.21 5.83
N MET A 36 19.25 -0.45 5.00
CA MET A 36 20.59 -0.84 5.41
C MET A 36 21.57 0.29 5.08
N PRO A 37 22.30 0.84 6.08
CA PRO A 37 23.39 1.76 5.81
C PRO A 37 24.45 1.11 4.90
N ARG A 38 25.02 1.89 4.00
CA ARG A 38 26.16 1.44 3.19
C ARG A 38 27.46 1.76 3.93
N LEU A 39 28.36 0.80 4.00
CA LEU A 39 29.71 1.04 4.48
C LEU A 39 30.39 2.12 3.63
N LEU A 40 30.98 3.10 4.28
CA LEU A 40 31.74 4.19 3.66
C LEU A 40 30.93 5.10 2.71
N SER A 41 29.60 5.19 2.91
CA SER A 41 28.75 6.02 2.07
C SER A 41 27.57 6.58 2.88
N ASN A 42 27.17 7.82 2.58
CA ASN A 42 25.95 8.42 3.14
C ASN A 42 24.66 7.86 2.49
N LYS A 43 24.79 6.91 1.53
CA LYS A 43 23.67 6.30 0.84
C LYS A 43 23.18 5.05 1.56
N VAL A 44 21.92 4.73 1.38
CA VAL A 44 21.29 3.55 1.96
C VAL A 44 20.91 2.55 0.86
N ASN A 45 20.92 1.28 1.22
CA ASN A 45 20.26 0.24 0.44
C ASN A 45 18.85 0.06 1.00
N ILE A 46 17.87 -0.03 0.12
CA ILE A 46 16.47 -0.19 0.49
C ILE A 46 15.92 -1.41 -0.22
N ASP A 47 15.36 -2.30 0.57
CA ASP A 47 14.61 -3.47 0.12
C ASP A 47 13.18 -3.35 0.63
N ILE A 48 12.19 -3.64 -0.24
CA ILE A 48 10.77 -3.62 0.14
C ILE A 48 10.21 -5.02 0.02
N ASP A 49 9.63 -5.48 1.12
CA ASP A 49 8.92 -6.74 1.19
C ASP A 49 7.42 -6.47 1.26
N TYR A 50 6.70 -6.92 0.23
CA TYR A 50 5.23 -6.84 0.15
C TYR A 50 4.54 -8.12 0.62
N GLY A 51 5.26 -9.03 1.30
CA GLY A 51 4.71 -10.31 1.77
C GLY A 51 4.53 -11.35 0.66
N ASN A 52 5.13 -11.16 -0.51
CA ASN A 52 5.08 -12.17 -1.56
C ASN A 52 5.95 -13.39 -1.21
N PRO A 53 5.50 -14.65 -1.48
CA PRO A 53 6.30 -15.84 -1.24
C PRO A 53 7.69 -15.71 -1.88
N ARG A 54 8.74 -15.78 -1.08
CA ARG A 54 10.12 -15.80 -1.56
C ARG A 54 10.48 -17.22 -1.99
N LYS A 55 10.58 -17.48 -3.27
CA LYS A 55 11.17 -18.72 -3.75
C LYS A 55 12.67 -18.69 -3.44
N LEU A 56 13.18 -19.77 -2.80
CA LEU A 56 14.58 -19.90 -2.32
C LEU A 56 15.66 -19.61 -3.37
N PHE A 57 15.32 -19.68 -4.65
CA PHE A 57 16.21 -19.37 -5.79
C PHE A 57 15.67 -18.27 -6.70
N SER A 58 14.75 -17.42 -6.20
CA SER A 58 14.27 -16.30 -6.98
C SER A 58 15.22 -15.11 -6.83
N PHE A 59 15.99 -14.82 -7.85
CA PHE A 59 16.77 -13.59 -8.01
C PHE A 59 15.88 -12.37 -8.31
N LYS A 60 14.60 -12.41 -7.92
CA LYS A 60 13.67 -11.33 -8.16
C LYS A 60 14.12 -10.12 -7.34
N ASP A 61 14.56 -9.09 -8.05
CA ASP A 61 14.97 -7.82 -7.48
C ASP A 61 13.73 -7.09 -6.92
N ASN A 62 13.54 -7.12 -5.61
CA ASN A 62 12.43 -6.49 -4.89
C ASN A 62 12.66 -5.00 -4.62
N ARG A 63 13.76 -4.43 -5.14
CA ARG A 63 14.01 -3.00 -5.00
C ARG A 63 12.96 -2.20 -5.74
N VAL A 64 12.63 -1.05 -5.18
CA VAL A 64 11.78 -0.07 -5.88
C VAL A 64 12.40 0.24 -7.22
N LYS A 65 11.62 0.16 -8.28
CA LYS A 65 12.06 0.49 -9.64
C LYS A 65 11.57 1.88 -10.01
N ASP A 66 12.39 2.58 -10.76
CA ASP A 66 12.00 3.82 -11.43
C ASP A 66 11.14 3.54 -12.69
N ASP A 67 10.69 4.60 -13.34
CA ASP A 67 9.86 4.51 -14.56
C ASP A 67 10.56 3.79 -15.72
N ASN A 68 11.89 3.64 -15.65
CA ASN A 68 12.70 2.91 -16.63
C ASN A 68 12.96 1.45 -16.21
N GLY A 69 12.33 0.97 -15.13
CA GLY A 69 12.51 -0.38 -14.60
C GLY A 69 13.83 -0.61 -13.88
N LYS A 70 14.67 0.43 -13.66
CA LYS A 70 15.91 0.35 -12.89
C LYS A 70 15.62 0.52 -11.40
N ALA A 71 16.44 -0.13 -10.57
CA ALA A 71 16.35 0.03 -9.12
C ALA A 71 16.53 1.50 -8.73
N LYS A 72 15.48 2.07 -8.11
CA LYS A 72 15.52 3.44 -7.59
C LYS A 72 16.53 3.53 -6.45
N LYS A 73 17.37 4.54 -6.49
CA LYS A 73 18.39 4.79 -5.46
C LYS A 73 17.89 5.91 -4.57
N PHE A 74 17.94 5.69 -3.27
CA PHE A 74 17.63 6.69 -2.26
C PHE A 74 18.91 7.07 -1.51
N ASN A 75 19.04 8.33 -1.15
CA ASN A 75 20.17 8.79 -0.36
C ASN A 75 19.92 8.59 1.14
N THR A 76 18.67 8.69 1.56
CA THR A 76 18.27 8.57 2.99
C THR A 76 17.02 7.71 3.16
N ALA A 77 16.81 7.20 4.38
CA ALA A 77 15.57 6.54 4.74
C ALA A 77 14.34 7.47 4.59
N VAL A 78 14.51 8.75 4.93
CA VAL A 78 13.41 9.73 4.85
C VAL A 78 12.98 9.97 3.39
N GLU A 79 13.92 10.01 2.46
CA GLU A 79 13.62 10.12 1.03
C GLU A 79 12.76 8.93 0.55
N ALA A 80 13.10 7.72 0.99
CA ALA A 80 12.31 6.54 0.68
C ALA A 80 10.93 6.56 1.33
N LEU A 81 10.83 6.96 2.59
CA LEU A 81 9.55 7.11 3.28
C LEU A 81 8.64 8.13 2.59
N ASN A 82 9.19 9.28 2.18
CA ASN A 82 8.45 10.29 1.43
C ASN A 82 7.96 9.75 0.08
N TYR A 83 8.79 8.98 -0.61
CA TYR A 83 8.40 8.33 -1.85
C TYR A 83 7.25 7.33 -1.65
N MET A 84 7.33 6.49 -0.63
CA MET A 84 6.26 5.54 -0.28
C MET A 84 4.98 6.28 0.15
N SER A 85 5.13 7.35 0.92
CA SER A 85 4.01 8.16 1.38
C SER A 85 3.25 8.81 0.21
N ALA A 86 3.96 9.27 -0.83
CA ALA A 86 3.36 9.79 -2.06
C ALA A 86 2.53 8.73 -2.82
N GLN A 87 2.76 7.43 -2.56
CA GLN A 87 1.98 6.31 -3.10
C GLN A 87 0.87 5.81 -2.14
N GLY A 88 0.55 6.61 -1.13
CA GLY A 88 -0.51 6.32 -0.17
C GLY A 88 -0.10 5.43 1.01
N TRP A 89 1.18 5.05 1.13
CA TRP A 89 1.66 4.29 2.27
C TRP A 89 1.81 5.18 3.51
N LYS A 90 1.37 4.67 4.65
CA LYS A 90 1.47 5.34 5.96
C LYS A 90 2.36 4.51 6.88
N LEU A 91 3.26 5.17 7.59
CA LEU A 91 4.11 4.52 8.58
C LEU A 91 3.26 4.02 9.76
N VAL A 92 3.44 2.75 10.11
CA VAL A 92 2.79 2.12 11.28
C VAL A 92 3.79 1.97 12.42
N ASN A 93 4.99 1.47 12.11
CA ASN A 93 6.02 1.21 13.10
C ASN A 93 7.42 1.35 12.48
N ALA A 94 8.39 1.68 13.32
CA ALA A 94 9.79 1.72 12.96
C ALA A 94 10.63 1.06 14.05
N MET A 95 11.53 0.16 13.66
CA MET A 95 12.40 -0.56 14.59
C MET A 95 13.80 -0.73 14.01
N ALA A 96 14.78 -0.80 14.89
CA ALA A 96 16.13 -1.23 14.52
C ALA A 96 16.28 -2.70 14.90
N ILE A 97 16.79 -3.50 13.97
CA ILE A 97 17.08 -4.92 14.17
C ILE A 97 18.51 -5.22 13.72
N THR A 98 19.05 -6.34 14.19
CA THR A 98 20.32 -6.86 13.69
C THR A 98 20.04 -8.08 12.82
N GLU A 99 20.45 -8.02 11.55
CA GLU A 99 20.27 -9.11 10.61
C GLU A 99 21.60 -9.41 9.92
N GLY A 100 22.09 -10.64 10.03
CA GLY A 100 23.40 -11.04 9.49
C GLY A 100 24.59 -10.22 10.05
N GLY A 101 24.50 -9.74 11.31
CA GLY A 101 25.53 -8.91 11.94
C GLY A 101 25.49 -7.42 11.54
N ASN A 102 24.54 -7.01 10.71
CA ASN A 102 24.38 -5.63 10.27
C ASN A 102 23.14 -4.99 10.93
N ALA A 103 23.24 -3.67 11.21
CA ALA A 103 22.08 -2.91 11.64
C ALA A 103 21.15 -2.68 10.46
N VAL A 104 19.87 -3.04 10.62
CA VAL A 104 18.79 -2.83 9.64
C VAL A 104 17.70 -2.02 10.31
N TYR A 105 17.32 -0.91 9.69
CA TYR A 105 16.15 -0.14 10.13
C TYR A 105 14.96 -0.61 9.34
N ARG A 106 13.98 -1.20 10.03
CA ARG A 106 12.76 -1.74 9.43
C ARG A 106 11.60 -0.80 9.73
N TYR A 107 10.89 -0.40 8.67
CA TYR A 107 9.70 0.43 8.73
C TYR A 107 8.53 -0.39 8.23
N ILE A 108 7.53 -0.61 9.07
CA ILE A 108 6.28 -1.25 8.67
C ILE A 108 5.34 -0.16 8.18
N MET A 109 4.85 -0.33 6.98
CA MET A 109 3.94 0.62 6.35
C MET A 109 2.65 -0.06 5.94
N ARG A 110 1.55 0.68 5.92
CA ARG A 110 0.24 0.23 5.44
C ARG A 110 -0.36 1.21 4.46
N ARG A 111 -1.22 0.72 3.60
CA ARG A 111 -2.12 1.55 2.78
C ARG A 111 -3.46 0.86 2.63
N GLU A 112 -4.49 1.64 2.37
CA GLU A 112 -5.80 1.13 1.99
C GLU A 112 -5.88 1.04 0.47
N ILE A 113 -6.34 -0.10 -0.04
CA ILE A 113 -6.62 -0.31 -1.46
C ILE A 113 -8.08 -0.69 -1.63
N ALA A 114 -8.73 -0.10 -2.63
CA ALA A 114 -10.06 -0.51 -3.03
C ALA A 114 -9.97 -1.85 -3.75
N VAL A 115 -10.82 -2.79 -3.39
CA VAL A 115 -10.89 -4.13 -3.99
C VAL A 115 -12.33 -4.46 -4.36
N THR A 116 -12.48 -5.24 -5.41
CA THR A 116 -13.75 -5.87 -5.75
C THR A 116 -14.02 -7.07 -4.84
N ASP A 117 -15.29 -7.51 -4.77
CA ASP A 117 -15.63 -8.72 -4.00
C ASP A 117 -14.92 -9.97 -4.49
N GLU A 118 -14.68 -10.06 -5.81
CA GLU A 118 -13.95 -11.18 -6.45
C GLU A 118 -12.48 -11.19 -6.05
N GLU A 119 -11.83 -10.01 -6.06
CA GLU A 119 -10.43 -9.89 -5.64
C GLU A 119 -10.25 -10.22 -4.16
N LYS A 120 -11.17 -9.76 -3.30
CA LYS A 120 -11.14 -10.07 -1.88
C LYS A 120 -11.23 -11.58 -1.63
N LYS A 121 -12.19 -12.25 -2.28
CA LYS A 121 -12.37 -13.70 -2.17
C LYS A 121 -11.11 -14.46 -2.61
N LYS A 122 -10.48 -14.02 -3.70
CA LYS A 122 -9.24 -14.63 -4.19
C LYS A 122 -8.08 -14.47 -3.19
N ILE A 123 -7.95 -13.32 -2.54
CA ILE A 123 -6.94 -13.09 -1.51
C ILE A 123 -7.17 -14.02 -0.31
N GLU A 124 -8.42 -14.19 0.11
CA GLU A 124 -8.79 -15.10 1.20
C GLU A 124 -8.48 -16.57 0.84
N GLU A 125 -8.85 -17.01 -0.38
CA GLU A 125 -8.56 -18.36 -0.87
C GLU A 125 -7.06 -18.66 -1.00
N ASP A 126 -6.25 -17.67 -1.41
CA ASP A 126 -4.81 -17.85 -1.54
C ASP A 126 -4.13 -17.91 -0.15
N ALA A 127 -4.64 -17.17 0.84
CA ALA A 127 -4.15 -17.23 2.22
C ALA A 127 -4.42 -18.60 2.89
N ASP A 128 -5.53 -19.27 2.55
CA ASP A 128 -5.88 -20.59 3.10
C ASP A 128 -5.05 -21.74 2.48
N LYS A 129 -4.50 -21.54 1.27
CA LYS A 129 -3.69 -22.57 0.60
C LYS A 129 -2.25 -22.68 1.11
N ASP A 130 -1.77 -21.64 1.80
CA ASP A 130 -0.39 -21.56 2.29
C ASP A 130 -0.27 -22.04 3.77
N GLN A 131 -1.34 -22.57 4.36
CA GLN A 131 -1.38 -23.20 5.69
C GLN A 131 -1.32 -24.73 5.58
#